data_3fa3ac2c20159df68a985a36f93e0082
#
_entry.id   3fa3ac2c20159df68a985a36f93e0082
#
_cell.length_a   1.000
_cell.length_b   1.000
_cell.length_c   1.000
_cell.angle_alpha   90.00
_cell.angle_beta   90.00
_cell.angle_gamma   90.00
#
_symmetry.space_group_name_H-M   'P 1'
#
loop_
_entity.id
_entity.type
_entity.pdbx_description
1 polymer ?
#
loop_
_entity_poly.entity_id
_entity_poly.type
_entity_poly.pdbx_seq_one_letter_code
_entity_poly.pdbx_strand_id
1 'polypeptide(L)'
;MREDLFDEQVWFPPEQLPDLSGENIIAVDVETKDPHLKDLGPGWVRKDGALIGIAVAACDWSAYLPIGHEGGGNMSKSLVLRWLQDQLDYGMSVVFHNAQYDLGWLLTEGIEVKGDILDTMVAAPILDENRFSYSLNALGSTYLGEKKKEEELKRAADQHGVNAKAEMWKLPAERVALYAEGDATLTLKLWDVLNKKIQEDGCGEMLDMELALLPLVFEMRKRGVKVDLEKADQTKAYLQSREKAILKDLYDETGVHIEPWNAKSLAHAFDKLG
;
A
#
# COMPACT_ATOMS: atom_id res chain seq x y z
N MET A 1 -25.08 -33.15 12.84
CA MET A 1 -24.04 -32.97 11.84
C MET A 1 -24.73 -32.50 10.59
N ARG A 2 -24.87 -31.20 10.40
CA ARG A 2 -25.23 -30.58 9.13
C ARG A 2 -23.92 -29.98 8.62
N GLU A 3 -23.36 -30.65 7.63
CA GLU A 3 -22.33 -30.05 6.78
C GLU A 3 -23.01 -28.86 6.09
N ASP A 4 -22.62 -27.67 6.47
CA ASP A 4 -22.90 -26.46 5.71
C ASP A 4 -22.08 -26.56 4.42
N LEU A 5 -22.74 -27.13 3.40
CA LEU A 5 -22.31 -26.99 2.01
C LEU A 5 -22.57 -25.53 1.62
N PHE A 6 -21.73 -24.62 2.08
CA PHE A 6 -21.59 -23.34 1.45
C PHE A 6 -20.88 -23.57 0.13
N ASP A 7 -21.60 -23.29 -0.93
CA ASP A 7 -21.10 -23.19 -2.29
C ASP A 7 -19.93 -22.18 -2.24
N GLU A 8 -18.70 -22.66 -2.06
CA GLU A 8 -17.52 -21.82 -2.23
C GLU A 8 -17.54 -21.39 -3.69
N GLN A 9 -17.95 -20.17 -3.94
CA GLN A 9 -17.96 -19.59 -5.27
C GLN A 9 -16.51 -19.62 -5.78
N VAL A 10 -16.21 -20.62 -6.62
CA VAL A 10 -14.88 -20.83 -7.16
C VAL A 10 -14.58 -19.64 -8.06
N TRP A 11 -13.64 -18.82 -7.64
CA TRP A 11 -13.19 -17.67 -8.42
C TRP A 11 -12.26 -18.13 -9.54
N PHE A 12 -12.43 -17.56 -10.71
CA PHE A 12 -11.53 -17.72 -11.86
C PHE A 12 -11.13 -16.36 -12.41
N PRO A 13 -9.88 -16.21 -12.89
CA PRO A 13 -9.51 -14.98 -13.59
C PRO A 13 -10.37 -14.79 -14.85
N PRO A 14 -10.59 -13.54 -15.29
CA PRO A 14 -11.42 -13.28 -16.47
C PRO A 14 -10.83 -13.95 -17.72
N GLU A 15 -11.68 -14.65 -18.48
CA GLU A 15 -11.28 -15.27 -19.73
C GLU A 15 -10.97 -14.22 -20.83
N GLN A 16 -11.66 -13.09 -20.77
CA GLN A 16 -11.49 -11.98 -21.70
C GLN A 16 -11.33 -10.67 -20.92
N LEU A 17 -10.37 -9.88 -21.34
CA LEU A 17 -10.13 -8.55 -20.79
C LEU A 17 -10.91 -7.52 -21.62
N PRO A 18 -11.73 -6.65 -21.02
CA PRO A 18 -12.55 -5.68 -21.74
C PRO A 18 -11.70 -4.58 -22.34
N ASP A 19 -12.28 -3.88 -23.30
CA ASP A 19 -11.81 -2.58 -23.75
C ASP A 19 -12.39 -1.50 -22.82
N LEU A 20 -11.51 -0.77 -22.14
CA LEU A 20 -11.85 0.31 -21.20
C LEU A 20 -11.68 1.70 -21.84
N SER A 21 -11.48 1.79 -23.16
CA SER A 21 -11.25 3.07 -23.86
C SER A 21 -12.40 4.09 -23.71
N GLY A 22 -13.58 3.62 -23.33
CA GLY A 22 -14.75 4.48 -23.02
C GLY A 22 -14.78 5.02 -21.58
N GLU A 23 -13.90 4.56 -20.70
CA GLU A 23 -13.85 5.00 -19.32
C GLU A 23 -13.02 6.29 -19.18
N ASN A 24 -13.50 7.23 -18.39
CA ASN A 24 -12.75 8.44 -18.04
C ASN A 24 -11.79 8.21 -16.88
N ILE A 25 -12.13 7.25 -16.02
CA ILE A 25 -11.44 6.96 -14.78
C ILE A 25 -11.51 5.48 -14.43
N ILE A 26 -10.39 4.92 -14.00
CA ILE A 26 -10.31 3.58 -13.43
C ILE A 26 -9.55 3.62 -12.11
N ALA A 27 -9.76 2.63 -11.25
CA ALA A 27 -8.89 2.41 -10.10
C ALA A 27 -7.95 1.23 -10.37
N VAL A 28 -6.72 1.34 -9.90
CA VAL A 28 -5.72 0.29 -9.98
C VAL A 28 -5.12 0.08 -8.60
N ASP A 29 -4.97 -1.18 -8.20
CA ASP A 29 -4.30 -1.61 -6.98
C ASP A 29 -3.37 -2.78 -7.31
N VAL A 30 -2.18 -2.84 -6.72
CA VAL A 30 -1.20 -3.89 -7.02
C VAL A 30 -0.93 -4.77 -5.83
N GLU A 31 -0.87 -6.07 -6.08
CA GLU A 31 -0.42 -7.05 -5.10
C GLU A 31 1.02 -7.47 -5.37
N THR A 32 1.82 -7.61 -4.32
CA THR A 32 3.27 -7.69 -4.47
C THR A 32 3.91 -8.75 -3.57
N LYS A 33 5.06 -9.24 -4.01
CA LYS A 33 6.04 -9.90 -3.17
C LYS A 33 7.06 -8.86 -2.73
N ASP A 34 6.91 -8.31 -1.53
CA ASP A 34 7.82 -7.30 -0.96
C ASP A 34 8.20 -7.67 0.49
N PRO A 35 9.07 -8.69 0.67
CA PRO A 35 9.33 -9.29 1.97
C PRO A 35 10.03 -8.35 2.96
N HIS A 36 10.71 -7.32 2.47
CA HIS A 36 11.47 -6.37 3.28
C HIS A 36 10.87 -4.98 3.35
N LEU A 37 9.59 -4.83 2.96
CA LEU A 37 8.90 -3.54 2.93
C LEU A 37 8.97 -2.78 4.25
N LYS A 38 8.77 -3.48 5.38
CA LYS A 38 8.73 -2.85 6.71
C LYS A 38 10.10 -2.38 7.19
N ASP A 39 11.15 -3.12 6.85
CA ASP A 39 12.49 -2.88 7.39
C ASP A 39 13.33 -1.99 6.47
N LEU A 40 13.16 -2.13 5.16
CA LEU A 40 14.00 -1.50 4.16
C LEU A 40 13.26 -0.56 3.19
N GLY A 41 11.93 -0.40 3.37
CA GLY A 41 11.06 0.37 2.47
C GLY A 41 10.69 -0.40 1.19
N PRO A 42 10.09 0.25 0.18
CA PRO A 42 9.55 -0.42 -1.00
C PRO A 42 10.61 -1.17 -1.82
N GLY A 43 10.31 -2.43 -2.15
CA GLY A 43 11.20 -3.31 -2.89
C GLY A 43 11.47 -2.88 -4.32
N TRP A 44 10.53 -2.18 -4.95
CA TRP A 44 10.70 -1.68 -6.32
C TRP A 44 11.92 -0.74 -6.45
N VAL A 45 12.22 0.07 -5.43
CA VAL A 45 13.41 0.94 -5.39
C VAL A 45 14.69 0.11 -5.34
N ARG A 46 14.68 -0.97 -4.55
CA ARG A 46 15.83 -1.84 -4.34
C ARG A 46 15.99 -2.92 -5.40
N LYS A 47 15.00 -3.06 -6.31
CA LYS A 47 14.89 -4.20 -7.25
C LYS A 47 14.82 -5.55 -6.52
N ASP A 48 14.07 -5.57 -5.41
CA ASP A 48 13.90 -6.72 -4.53
C ASP A 48 12.40 -6.98 -4.34
N GLY A 49 11.94 -8.12 -4.85
CA GLY A 49 10.54 -8.47 -4.88
C GLY A 49 9.96 -8.58 -6.29
N ALA A 50 8.65 -8.60 -6.40
CA ALA A 50 7.95 -8.74 -7.68
C ALA A 50 6.49 -8.30 -7.60
N LEU A 51 5.94 -7.85 -8.72
CA LEU A 51 4.51 -7.70 -8.93
C LEU A 51 3.87 -9.09 -9.08
N ILE A 52 2.85 -9.39 -8.28
CA ILE A 52 2.17 -10.69 -8.30
C ILE A 52 0.77 -10.65 -8.87
N GLY A 53 0.15 -9.48 -8.91
CA GLY A 53 -1.16 -9.28 -9.51
C GLY A 53 -1.55 -7.81 -9.54
N ILE A 54 -2.55 -7.52 -10.36
CA ILE A 54 -3.09 -6.18 -10.54
C ILE A 54 -4.61 -6.28 -10.43
N ALA A 55 -5.21 -5.52 -9.53
CA ALA A 55 -6.64 -5.34 -9.49
C ALA A 55 -7.02 -4.05 -10.23
N VAL A 56 -8.04 -4.12 -11.05
CA VAL A 56 -8.56 -2.99 -11.81
C VAL A 56 -10.05 -2.89 -11.59
N ALA A 57 -10.56 -1.68 -11.35
CA ALA A 57 -11.98 -1.39 -11.28
C ALA A 57 -12.34 -0.21 -12.19
N ALA A 58 -13.40 -0.37 -12.94
CA ALA A 58 -14.07 0.63 -13.77
C ALA A 58 -15.54 0.76 -13.31
N CYS A 59 -16.35 1.58 -14.00
CA CYS A 59 -17.74 1.84 -13.59
C CYS A 59 -18.53 0.54 -13.34
N ASP A 60 -18.56 -0.36 -14.32
CA ASP A 60 -19.39 -1.58 -14.29
C ASP A 60 -18.56 -2.87 -14.32
N TRP A 61 -17.26 -2.78 -14.12
CA TRP A 61 -16.37 -3.93 -14.19
C TRP A 61 -15.23 -3.84 -13.19
N SER A 62 -14.93 -4.96 -12.55
CA SER A 62 -13.71 -5.11 -11.76
C SER A 62 -13.14 -6.51 -11.92
N ALA A 63 -11.83 -6.64 -11.85
CA ALA A 63 -11.17 -7.93 -11.85
C ALA A 63 -9.80 -7.87 -11.18
N TYR A 64 -9.39 -8.98 -10.61
CA TYR A 64 -8.03 -9.26 -10.25
C TYR A 64 -7.31 -10.03 -11.35
N LEU A 65 -6.14 -9.58 -11.74
CA LEU A 65 -5.32 -10.12 -12.82
C LEU A 65 -4.02 -10.69 -12.21
N PRO A 66 -4.02 -11.93 -11.73
CA PRO A 66 -2.86 -12.55 -11.08
C PRO A 66 -1.80 -12.92 -12.11
N ILE A 67 -0.53 -12.64 -11.81
CA ILE A 67 0.60 -12.88 -12.72
C ILE A 67 1.83 -13.53 -12.07
N GLY A 68 1.84 -13.66 -10.73
CA GLY A 68 3.03 -14.10 -10.01
C GLY A 68 2.79 -14.85 -8.70
N HIS A 69 1.60 -15.44 -8.47
CA HIS A 69 1.33 -16.27 -7.30
C HIS A 69 2.07 -17.61 -7.38
N GLU A 70 2.78 -17.97 -6.32
CA GLU A 70 3.44 -19.28 -6.22
C GLU A 70 2.41 -20.41 -6.03
N GLY A 71 1.26 -20.12 -5.42
CA GLY A 71 0.15 -21.06 -5.25
C GLY A 71 -0.62 -21.37 -6.53
N GLY A 72 -0.30 -20.69 -7.65
CA GLY A 72 -0.93 -20.92 -8.96
C GLY A 72 -2.13 -20.02 -9.22
N GLY A 73 -2.87 -20.32 -10.31
CA GLY A 73 -4.02 -19.54 -10.78
C GLY A 73 -3.65 -18.29 -11.57
N ASN A 74 -2.40 -18.20 -12.06
CA ASN A 74 -1.90 -17.03 -12.78
C ASN A 74 -2.37 -16.97 -14.24
N MET A 75 -2.59 -15.75 -14.71
CA MET A 75 -2.74 -15.42 -16.13
C MET A 75 -1.37 -15.27 -16.80
N SER A 76 -1.38 -15.13 -18.13
CA SER A 76 -0.16 -14.78 -18.87
C SER A 76 0.27 -13.36 -18.50
N LYS A 77 1.41 -13.22 -17.83
CA LYS A 77 1.97 -11.93 -17.41
C LYS A 77 2.08 -10.95 -18.59
N SER A 78 2.62 -11.40 -19.72
CA SER A 78 2.80 -10.57 -20.91
C SER A 78 1.48 -10.09 -21.53
N LEU A 79 0.43 -10.90 -21.42
CA LEU A 79 -0.91 -10.52 -21.89
C LEU A 79 -1.51 -9.44 -20.97
N VAL A 80 -1.47 -9.66 -19.65
CA VAL A 80 -2.01 -8.71 -18.68
C VAL A 80 -1.31 -7.36 -18.76
N LEU A 81 0.02 -7.35 -18.76
CA LEU A 81 0.79 -6.10 -18.81
C LEU A 81 0.57 -5.34 -20.13
N ARG A 82 0.51 -6.04 -21.25
CA ARG A 82 0.20 -5.40 -22.55
C ARG A 82 -1.20 -4.81 -22.54
N TRP A 83 -2.20 -5.59 -22.12
CA TRP A 83 -3.57 -5.09 -22.04
C TRP A 83 -3.66 -3.85 -21.15
N LEU A 84 -3.05 -3.89 -19.95
CA LEU A 84 -3.09 -2.74 -19.06
C LEU A 84 -2.45 -1.50 -19.72
N GLN A 85 -1.27 -1.65 -20.34
CA GLN A 85 -0.62 -0.52 -21.02
C GLN A 85 -1.47 0.02 -22.15
N ASP A 86 -2.08 -0.88 -22.98
CA ASP A 86 -2.97 -0.48 -24.06
C ASP A 86 -4.16 0.35 -23.53
N GLN A 87 -4.73 0.00 -22.36
CA GLN A 87 -5.80 0.80 -21.74
C GLN A 87 -5.28 2.14 -21.23
N LEU A 88 -4.15 2.16 -20.54
CA LEU A 88 -3.56 3.40 -20.00
C LEU A 88 -3.09 4.37 -21.07
N ASP A 89 -2.80 3.88 -22.28
CA ASP A 89 -2.40 4.70 -23.44
C ASP A 89 -3.52 5.60 -23.94
N TYR A 90 -4.78 5.32 -23.62
CA TYR A 90 -5.90 6.23 -23.90
C TYR A 90 -5.89 7.51 -23.07
N GLY A 91 -5.08 7.57 -22.00
CA GLY A 91 -4.93 8.78 -21.18
C GLY A 91 -6.04 9.00 -20.16
N MET A 92 -6.77 7.95 -19.79
CA MET A 92 -7.75 8.01 -18.70
C MET A 92 -7.10 8.31 -17.37
N SER A 93 -7.82 8.94 -16.45
CA SER A 93 -7.37 9.15 -15.06
C SER A 93 -7.30 7.83 -14.32
N VAL A 94 -6.28 7.66 -13.49
CA VAL A 94 -6.09 6.44 -12.68
C VAL A 94 -6.08 6.79 -11.20
N VAL A 95 -7.00 6.18 -10.45
CA VAL A 95 -7.10 6.31 -8.99
C VAL A 95 -6.34 5.21 -8.29
N PHE A 96 -5.56 5.61 -7.31
CA PHE A 96 -4.83 4.73 -6.40
C PHE A 96 -5.20 5.01 -4.93
N HIS A 97 -4.76 4.13 -4.07
CA HIS A 97 -4.66 4.39 -2.65
C HIS A 97 -3.22 4.23 -2.19
N ASN A 98 -2.46 5.33 -2.10
CA ASN A 98 -1.01 5.39 -1.95
C ASN A 98 -0.26 5.12 -3.28
N ALA A 99 -0.60 5.91 -4.30
CA ALA A 99 -0.12 5.81 -5.68
C ALA A 99 1.38 5.57 -5.84
N GLN A 100 2.22 6.12 -4.95
CA GLN A 100 3.67 5.96 -5.03
C GLN A 100 4.14 4.51 -4.90
N TYR A 101 3.37 3.66 -4.22
CA TYR A 101 3.67 2.25 -4.09
C TYR A 101 3.36 1.51 -5.39
N ASP A 102 2.13 1.70 -5.89
CA ASP A 102 1.62 1.04 -7.09
C ASP A 102 2.40 1.46 -8.34
N LEU A 103 2.59 2.77 -8.54
CA LEU A 103 3.37 3.31 -9.64
C LEU A 103 4.80 2.76 -9.67
N GLY A 104 5.41 2.56 -8.49
CA GLY A 104 6.74 1.99 -8.39
C GLY A 104 6.81 0.57 -8.92
N TRP A 105 5.86 -0.28 -8.55
CA TRP A 105 5.80 -1.66 -9.03
C TRP A 105 5.38 -1.74 -10.50
N LEU A 106 4.44 -0.94 -10.95
CA LEU A 106 4.07 -0.83 -12.37
C LEU A 106 5.27 -0.42 -13.23
N LEU A 107 6.07 0.54 -12.76
CA LEU A 107 7.29 0.97 -13.43
C LEU A 107 8.31 -0.17 -13.59
N THR A 108 8.44 -1.08 -12.60
CA THR A 108 9.36 -2.22 -12.71
C THR A 108 8.99 -3.16 -13.87
N GLU A 109 7.73 -3.15 -14.28
CA GLU A 109 7.20 -3.94 -15.39
C GLU A 109 7.11 -3.13 -16.70
N GLY A 110 7.58 -1.89 -16.71
CA GLY A 110 7.57 -1.01 -17.89
C GLY A 110 6.20 -0.38 -18.17
N ILE A 111 5.28 -0.39 -17.21
CA ILE A 111 3.96 0.22 -17.32
C ILE A 111 4.07 1.71 -16.96
N GLU A 112 3.50 2.56 -17.79
CA GLU A 112 3.45 4.01 -17.62
C GLU A 112 2.00 4.50 -17.62
N VAL A 113 1.64 5.29 -16.61
CA VAL A 113 0.36 5.98 -16.54
C VAL A 113 0.49 7.31 -17.29
N LYS A 114 -0.29 7.49 -18.38
CA LYS A 114 -0.27 8.72 -19.21
C LYS A 114 -1.32 9.73 -18.81
N GLY A 115 -2.39 9.30 -18.19
CA GLY A 115 -3.44 10.17 -17.67
C GLY A 115 -3.13 10.75 -16.29
N ASP A 116 -4.11 11.42 -15.72
CA ASP A 116 -3.97 12.00 -14.39
C ASP A 116 -3.85 10.89 -13.32
N ILE A 117 -2.93 11.11 -12.39
CA ILE A 117 -2.75 10.24 -11.24
C ILE A 117 -3.52 10.84 -10.07
N LEU A 118 -4.50 10.08 -9.59
CA LEU A 118 -5.38 10.45 -8.50
C LEU A 118 -5.10 9.55 -7.29
N ASP A 119 -5.19 10.09 -6.08
CA ASP A 119 -4.87 9.31 -4.87
C ASP A 119 -5.83 9.64 -3.73
N THR A 120 -6.56 8.63 -3.27
CA THR A 120 -7.52 8.76 -2.17
C THR A 120 -6.83 9.02 -0.82
N MET A 121 -5.58 8.58 -0.65
CA MET A 121 -4.79 8.83 0.56
C MET A 121 -4.23 10.26 0.61
N VAL A 122 -4.10 10.92 -0.56
CA VAL A 122 -3.79 12.36 -0.67
C VAL A 122 -5.05 13.21 -0.51
N ALA A 123 -6.17 12.78 -1.09
CA ALA A 123 -7.43 13.51 -1.03
C ALA A 123 -8.04 13.55 0.39
N ALA A 124 -7.97 12.46 1.14
CA ALA A 124 -8.64 12.35 2.42
C ALA A 124 -8.16 13.37 3.49
N PRO A 125 -6.86 13.68 3.64
CA PRO A 125 -6.37 14.70 4.57
C PRO A 125 -6.87 16.11 4.28
N ILE A 126 -7.24 16.43 3.04
CA ILE A 126 -7.79 17.73 2.67
C ILE A 126 -9.15 17.96 3.35
N LEU A 127 -9.94 16.88 3.53
CA LEU A 127 -11.22 16.93 4.22
C LEU A 127 -11.11 16.86 5.74
N ASP A 128 -10.14 16.12 6.25
CA ASP A 128 -9.97 15.94 7.69
C ASP A 128 -8.52 15.53 7.99
N GLU A 129 -7.70 16.51 8.33
CA GLU A 129 -6.29 16.36 8.67
C GLU A 129 -6.04 15.77 10.07
N ASN A 130 -7.10 15.69 10.90
CA ASN A 130 -7.00 15.25 12.29
C ASN A 130 -7.25 13.73 12.48
N ARG A 131 -7.33 12.97 11.41
CA ARG A 131 -7.60 11.52 11.48
C ARG A 131 -6.38 10.75 11.98
N PHE A 132 -6.63 9.74 12.80
CA PHE A 132 -5.59 8.80 13.24
C PHE A 132 -5.12 7.84 12.13
N SER A 133 -5.96 7.63 11.08
CA SER A 133 -5.66 6.69 10.01
C SER A 133 -6.32 7.10 8.70
N TYR A 134 -5.52 7.06 7.64
CA TYR A 134 -5.94 7.24 6.25
C TYR A 134 -5.86 5.92 5.47
N SER A 135 -5.81 4.77 6.13
CA SER A 135 -5.86 3.48 5.45
C SER A 135 -7.18 3.30 4.70
N LEU A 136 -7.16 2.57 3.58
CA LEU A 136 -8.34 2.32 2.75
C LEU A 136 -9.50 1.75 3.57
N ASN A 137 -9.23 0.84 4.51
CA ASN A 137 -10.24 0.28 5.41
C ASN A 137 -10.87 1.33 6.35
N ALA A 138 -10.06 2.25 6.89
CA ALA A 138 -10.56 3.31 7.77
C ALA A 138 -11.41 4.33 7.00
N LEU A 139 -10.95 4.73 5.81
CA LEU A 139 -11.67 5.67 4.95
C LEU A 139 -12.95 5.04 4.38
N GLY A 140 -12.89 3.83 3.87
CA GLY A 140 -14.05 3.09 3.37
C GLY A 140 -15.13 2.93 4.44
N SER A 141 -14.74 2.56 5.68
CA SER A 141 -15.68 2.47 6.81
C SER A 141 -16.32 3.81 7.14
N THR A 142 -15.57 4.93 7.07
CA THR A 142 -16.07 6.26 7.42
C THR A 142 -16.97 6.86 6.33
N TYR A 143 -16.54 6.80 5.09
CA TYR A 143 -17.20 7.54 4.00
C TYR A 143 -18.21 6.71 3.22
N LEU A 144 -18.06 5.38 3.23
CA LEU A 144 -18.91 4.45 2.47
C LEU A 144 -19.67 3.45 3.33
N GLY A 145 -19.31 3.29 4.62
CA GLY A 145 -19.83 2.22 5.47
C GLY A 145 -19.33 0.82 5.08
N GLU A 146 -18.36 0.75 4.16
CA GLU A 146 -17.79 -0.49 3.63
C GLU A 146 -16.42 -0.77 4.26
N LYS A 147 -16.03 -2.05 4.32
CA LYS A 147 -14.72 -2.50 4.81
C LYS A 147 -14.08 -3.46 3.83
N LYS A 148 -12.75 -3.55 3.88
CA LYS A 148 -11.97 -4.53 3.14
C LYS A 148 -12.37 -5.96 3.52
N LYS A 149 -12.34 -6.88 2.57
CA LYS A 149 -12.62 -8.31 2.77
C LYS A 149 -11.41 -9.06 3.34
N GLU A 150 -10.83 -8.55 4.43
CA GLU A 150 -9.62 -9.10 5.03
C GLU A 150 -9.83 -10.44 5.75
N GLU A 151 -11.05 -10.75 6.19
CA GLU A 151 -11.32 -11.96 6.97
C GLU A 151 -11.14 -13.24 6.15
N GLU A 152 -11.56 -13.21 4.88
CA GLU A 152 -11.40 -14.34 3.96
C GLU A 152 -9.94 -14.59 3.64
N LEU A 153 -9.18 -13.50 3.36
CA LEU A 153 -7.75 -13.57 3.13
C LEU A 153 -6.99 -14.11 4.35
N LYS A 154 -7.33 -13.63 5.56
CA LYS A 154 -6.74 -14.13 6.81
C LYS A 154 -7.01 -15.62 7.01
N ARG A 155 -8.26 -16.06 6.80
CA ARG A 155 -8.64 -17.46 6.90
C ARG A 155 -7.87 -18.34 5.91
N ALA A 156 -7.72 -17.89 4.66
CA ALA A 156 -6.92 -18.58 3.66
C ALA A 156 -5.44 -18.65 4.06
N ALA A 157 -4.89 -17.56 4.57
CA ALA A 157 -3.50 -17.50 5.03
C ALA A 157 -3.24 -18.46 6.21
N ASP A 158 -4.15 -18.51 7.18
CA ASP A 158 -4.08 -19.43 8.32
C ASP A 158 -4.09 -20.90 7.86
N GLN A 159 -4.95 -21.24 6.89
CA GLN A 159 -5.03 -22.58 6.29
C GLN A 159 -3.72 -22.99 5.60
N HIS A 160 -3.00 -22.03 5.00
CA HIS A 160 -1.74 -22.27 4.31
C HIS A 160 -0.50 -22.04 5.19
N GLY A 161 -0.68 -21.63 6.45
CA GLY A 161 0.42 -21.40 7.38
C GLY A 161 1.32 -20.22 6.99
N VAL A 162 0.75 -19.16 6.34
CA VAL A 162 1.47 -17.98 5.85
C VAL A 162 0.92 -16.70 6.48
N ASN A 163 1.70 -15.62 6.43
CA ASN A 163 1.22 -14.31 6.84
C ASN A 163 0.36 -13.68 5.74
N ALA A 164 -0.88 -13.33 6.05
CA ALA A 164 -1.86 -12.82 5.09
C ALA A 164 -1.38 -11.62 4.25
N LYS A 165 -0.63 -10.68 4.86
CA LYS A 165 -0.16 -9.47 4.17
C LYS A 165 1.29 -9.58 3.68
N ALA A 166 2.16 -10.21 4.46
CA ALA A 166 3.58 -10.28 4.13
C ALA A 166 3.92 -11.42 3.16
N GLU A 167 3.05 -12.42 3.04
CA GLU A 167 3.31 -13.63 2.26
C GLU A 167 2.14 -14.03 1.33
N MET A 168 1.26 -13.07 1.02
CA MET A 168 0.11 -13.25 0.13
C MET A 168 0.47 -13.89 -1.21
N TRP A 169 1.66 -13.60 -1.71
CA TRP A 169 2.20 -14.14 -2.95
C TRP A 169 2.38 -15.67 -2.95
N LYS A 170 2.39 -16.31 -1.76
CA LYS A 170 2.44 -17.78 -1.63
C LYS A 170 1.07 -18.44 -1.81
N LEU A 171 -0.01 -17.67 -1.63
CA LEU A 171 -1.37 -18.18 -1.76
C LEU A 171 -1.75 -18.42 -3.23
N PRO A 172 -2.68 -19.34 -3.52
CA PRO A 172 -3.34 -19.40 -4.81
C PRO A 172 -4.08 -18.09 -5.12
N ALA A 173 -4.08 -17.65 -6.37
CA ALA A 173 -4.70 -16.40 -6.80
C ALA A 173 -6.18 -16.29 -6.40
N GLU A 174 -6.93 -17.38 -6.48
CA GLU A 174 -8.35 -17.46 -6.09
C GLU A 174 -8.62 -17.03 -4.65
N ARG A 175 -7.64 -17.23 -3.75
CA ARG A 175 -7.77 -16.89 -2.33
C ARG A 175 -7.48 -15.40 -2.05
N VAL A 176 -6.86 -14.72 -3.00
CA VAL A 176 -6.50 -13.30 -2.90
C VAL A 176 -7.46 -12.42 -3.70
N ALA A 177 -8.05 -12.97 -4.74
CA ALA A 177 -8.81 -12.24 -5.76
C ALA A 177 -9.91 -11.34 -5.20
N LEU A 178 -10.80 -11.87 -4.36
CA LEU A 178 -11.92 -11.09 -3.79
C LEU A 178 -11.43 -9.94 -2.88
N TYR A 179 -10.27 -10.12 -2.25
CA TYR A 179 -9.64 -9.07 -1.47
C TYR A 179 -9.09 -7.97 -2.40
N ALA A 180 -8.29 -8.33 -3.40
CA ALA A 180 -7.68 -7.38 -4.33
C ALA A 180 -8.71 -6.63 -5.18
N GLU A 181 -9.71 -7.33 -5.74
CA GLU A 181 -10.82 -6.70 -6.47
C GLU A 181 -11.61 -5.73 -5.58
N GLY A 182 -11.81 -6.12 -4.32
CA GLY A 182 -12.48 -5.29 -3.32
C GLY A 182 -11.71 -4.00 -3.04
N ASP A 183 -10.38 -4.04 -2.99
CA ASP A 183 -9.54 -2.88 -2.75
C ASP A 183 -9.60 -1.88 -3.92
N ALA A 184 -9.49 -2.35 -5.16
CA ALA A 184 -9.65 -1.48 -6.34
C ALA A 184 -11.06 -0.87 -6.42
N THR A 185 -12.11 -1.68 -6.21
CA THR A 185 -13.50 -1.22 -6.23
C THR A 185 -13.78 -0.18 -5.12
N LEU A 186 -13.27 -0.45 -3.92
CA LEU A 186 -13.41 0.46 -2.78
C LEU A 186 -12.67 1.78 -3.03
N THR A 187 -11.49 1.71 -3.65
CA THR A 187 -10.69 2.88 -4.03
C THR A 187 -11.42 3.77 -5.02
N LEU A 188 -12.05 3.20 -6.05
CA LEU A 188 -12.82 3.94 -7.05
C LEU A 188 -14.02 4.65 -6.41
N LYS A 189 -14.84 3.92 -5.64
CA LYS A 189 -15.99 4.48 -4.92
C LYS A 189 -15.58 5.58 -3.94
N LEU A 190 -14.49 5.36 -3.23
CA LEU A 190 -13.97 6.31 -2.26
C LEU A 190 -13.56 7.61 -2.92
N TRP A 191 -12.91 7.53 -4.08
CA TRP A 191 -12.53 8.70 -4.87
C TRP A 191 -13.75 9.57 -5.21
N ASP A 192 -14.82 8.98 -5.71
CA ASP A 192 -16.02 9.71 -6.08
C ASP A 192 -16.59 10.51 -4.90
N VAL A 193 -16.63 9.87 -3.71
CA VAL A 193 -17.16 10.53 -2.51
C VAL A 193 -16.21 11.61 -1.99
N LEU A 194 -14.89 11.34 -1.95
CA LEU A 194 -13.92 12.32 -1.47
C LEU A 194 -13.85 13.53 -2.39
N ASN A 195 -13.72 13.33 -3.70
CA ASN A 195 -13.66 14.40 -4.67
C ASN A 195 -14.90 15.29 -4.60
N LYS A 196 -16.11 14.69 -4.58
CA LYS A 196 -17.34 15.44 -4.44
C LYS A 196 -17.34 16.35 -3.19
N LYS A 197 -16.96 15.79 -2.03
CA LYS A 197 -16.90 16.55 -0.77
C LYS A 197 -15.86 17.67 -0.80
N ILE A 198 -14.69 17.42 -1.39
CA ILE A 198 -13.63 18.43 -1.53
C ILE A 198 -14.10 19.60 -2.41
N GLN A 199 -14.85 19.31 -3.49
CA GLN A 199 -15.43 20.37 -4.33
C GLN A 199 -16.52 21.15 -3.57
N GLU A 200 -17.38 20.45 -2.83
CA GLU A 200 -18.42 21.09 -1.98
C GLU A 200 -17.81 21.99 -0.90
N ASP A 201 -16.67 21.63 -0.32
CA ASP A 201 -15.93 22.41 0.68
C ASP A 201 -15.06 23.52 0.06
N GLY A 202 -15.04 23.65 -1.27
CA GLY A 202 -14.26 24.67 -1.98
C GLY A 202 -12.74 24.45 -1.95
N CYS A 203 -12.29 23.23 -1.67
CA CYS A 203 -10.88 22.86 -1.57
C CYS A 203 -10.31 22.20 -2.85
N GLY A 204 -11.00 22.33 -4.00
CA GLY A 204 -10.60 21.72 -5.27
C GLY A 204 -9.19 22.14 -5.73
N GLU A 205 -8.86 23.44 -5.67
CA GLU A 205 -7.53 23.95 -6.04
C GLU A 205 -6.41 23.35 -5.17
N MET A 206 -6.68 23.06 -3.89
CA MET A 206 -5.72 22.41 -3.02
C MET A 206 -5.51 20.95 -3.43
N LEU A 207 -6.58 20.25 -3.78
CA LEU A 207 -6.50 18.88 -4.30
C LEU A 207 -5.66 18.83 -5.58
N ASP A 208 -5.92 19.73 -6.53
CA ASP A 208 -5.19 19.82 -7.80
C ASP A 208 -3.69 20.04 -7.56
N MET A 209 -3.34 20.93 -6.62
CA MET A 209 -1.95 21.19 -6.24
C MET A 209 -1.27 19.95 -5.64
N GLU A 210 -1.93 19.28 -4.69
CA GLU A 210 -1.38 18.09 -4.03
C GLU A 210 -1.22 16.92 -5.01
N LEU A 211 -2.19 16.71 -5.91
CA LEU A 211 -2.07 15.68 -6.95
C LEU A 211 -0.95 16.01 -7.95
N ALA A 212 -0.76 17.27 -8.31
CA ALA A 212 0.33 17.70 -9.19
C ALA A 212 1.73 17.47 -8.59
N LEU A 213 1.85 17.37 -7.27
CA LEU A 213 3.09 17.03 -6.58
C LEU A 213 3.43 15.54 -6.65
N LEU A 214 2.45 14.65 -6.82
CA LEU A 214 2.68 13.20 -6.82
C LEU A 214 3.75 12.75 -7.81
N PRO A 215 3.70 13.12 -9.11
CA PRO A 215 4.73 12.73 -10.07
C PRO A 215 6.11 13.25 -9.70
N LEU A 216 6.20 14.46 -9.16
CA LEU A 216 7.47 15.05 -8.74
C LEU A 216 8.09 14.28 -7.56
N VAL A 217 7.30 13.99 -6.53
CA VAL A 217 7.75 13.22 -5.36
C VAL A 217 8.10 11.79 -5.76
N PHE A 218 7.37 11.19 -6.69
CA PHE A 218 7.68 9.87 -7.24
C PHE A 218 9.04 9.86 -7.96
N GLU A 219 9.32 10.85 -8.82
CA GLU A 219 10.62 10.99 -9.49
C GLU A 219 11.77 11.25 -8.49
N MET A 220 11.54 12.01 -7.42
CA MET A 220 12.50 12.17 -6.34
C MET A 220 12.83 10.84 -5.67
N ARG A 221 11.81 10.02 -5.36
CA ARG A 221 11.98 8.69 -4.77
C ARG A 221 12.71 7.73 -5.72
N LYS A 222 12.37 7.73 -6.99
CA LYS A 222 13.02 6.93 -8.04
C LYS A 222 14.50 7.29 -8.20
N ARG A 223 14.83 8.58 -8.15
CA ARG A 223 16.22 9.07 -8.22
C ARG A 223 17.01 8.72 -6.97
N GLY A 224 16.37 8.78 -5.80
CA GLY A 224 17.01 8.60 -4.49
C GLY A 224 17.93 9.72 -4.09
N VAL A 225 18.60 9.55 -2.96
CA VAL A 225 19.56 10.49 -2.39
C VAL A 225 20.89 9.79 -2.22
N LYS A 226 21.98 10.44 -2.65
CA LYS A 226 23.34 9.92 -2.43
C LYS A 226 23.70 10.07 -0.95
N VAL A 227 24.02 8.95 -0.31
CA VAL A 227 24.46 8.87 1.09
C VAL A 227 25.95 8.56 1.14
N ASP A 228 26.69 9.30 1.97
CA ASP A 228 28.07 8.97 2.34
C ASP A 228 28.02 7.85 3.40
N LEU A 229 28.23 6.62 2.96
CA LEU A 229 28.11 5.44 3.81
C LEU A 229 29.17 5.41 4.89
N GLU A 230 30.41 5.83 4.58
CA GLU A 230 31.50 5.87 5.56
C GLU A 230 31.19 6.83 6.70
N LYS A 231 30.74 8.04 6.36
CA LYS A 231 30.34 9.04 7.36
C LYS A 231 29.10 8.60 8.15
N ALA A 232 28.15 7.93 7.51
CA ALA A 232 26.99 7.36 8.19
C ALA A 232 27.39 6.32 9.23
N ASP A 233 28.30 5.39 8.89
CA ASP A 233 28.81 4.37 9.81
C ASP A 233 29.62 4.97 10.95
N GLN A 234 30.48 5.95 10.68
CA GLN A 234 31.20 6.70 11.71
C GLN A 234 30.25 7.40 12.67
N THR A 235 29.22 8.06 12.13
CA THR A 235 28.21 8.76 12.93
C THR A 235 27.39 7.78 13.78
N LYS A 236 27.02 6.64 13.22
CA LYS A 236 26.32 5.57 13.96
C LYS A 236 27.16 5.06 15.13
N ALA A 237 28.44 4.75 14.88
CA ALA A 237 29.35 4.29 15.92
C ALA A 237 29.54 5.33 17.05
N TYR A 238 29.68 6.61 16.65
CA TYR A 238 29.77 7.72 17.61
C TYR A 238 28.49 7.84 18.46
N LEU A 239 27.31 7.83 17.84
CA LEU A 239 26.04 7.96 18.55
C LEU A 239 25.82 6.77 19.52
N GLN A 240 26.09 5.54 19.09
CA GLN A 240 26.02 4.36 19.95
C GLN A 240 26.97 4.42 21.14
N SER A 241 28.18 4.96 20.94
CA SER A 241 29.14 5.17 22.03
C SER A 241 28.64 6.22 23.01
N ARG A 242 28.07 7.33 22.50
CA ARG A 242 27.50 8.40 23.35
C ARG A 242 26.29 7.92 24.13
N GLU A 243 25.39 7.18 23.51
CA GLU A 243 24.23 6.58 24.18
C GLU A 243 24.67 5.68 25.34
N LYS A 244 25.62 4.76 25.11
CA LYS A 244 26.18 3.90 26.16
C LYS A 244 26.80 4.70 27.31
N ALA A 245 27.54 5.76 27.01
CA ALA A 245 28.15 6.60 28.03
C ALA A 245 27.07 7.32 28.87
N ILE A 246 26.07 7.92 28.23
CA ILE A 246 24.97 8.60 28.92
C ILE A 246 24.17 7.64 29.79
N LEU A 247 23.84 6.45 29.29
CA LEU A 247 23.11 5.45 30.04
C LEU A 247 23.91 4.95 31.27
N LYS A 248 25.25 4.86 31.11
CA LYS A 248 26.13 4.51 32.24
C LYS A 248 26.15 5.63 33.27
N ASP A 249 26.33 6.89 32.88
CA ASP A 249 26.34 8.03 33.80
C ASP A 249 25.00 8.10 34.57
N LEU A 250 23.87 7.93 33.88
CA LEU A 250 22.54 7.88 34.50
C LEU A 250 22.38 6.69 35.48
N TYR A 251 22.94 5.54 35.16
CA TYR A 251 22.95 4.40 36.06
C TYR A 251 23.81 4.69 37.29
N ASP A 252 24.98 5.28 37.13
CA ASP A 252 25.89 5.62 38.23
C ASP A 252 25.23 6.64 39.19
N GLU A 253 24.38 7.54 38.69
CA GLU A 253 23.64 8.53 39.47
C GLU A 253 22.37 7.96 40.13
N THR A 254 21.61 7.14 39.40
CA THR A 254 20.26 6.71 39.85
C THR A 254 20.19 5.29 40.40
N GLY A 255 21.15 4.43 40.02
CA GLY A 255 21.11 2.99 40.27
C GLY A 255 20.07 2.25 39.44
N VAL A 256 19.47 2.91 38.42
CA VAL A 256 18.41 2.37 37.55
C VAL A 256 18.95 2.08 36.16
N HIS A 257 18.73 0.86 35.67
CA HIS A 257 18.94 0.56 34.25
C HIS A 257 17.82 1.19 33.42
N ILE A 258 18.18 2.21 32.64
CA ILE A 258 17.22 2.97 31.84
C ILE A 258 17.09 2.36 30.46
N GLU A 259 15.83 2.09 30.08
CA GLU A 259 15.40 1.80 28.72
C GLU A 259 14.78 3.08 28.14
N PRO A 260 15.46 3.80 27.23
CA PRO A 260 15.05 5.15 26.79
C PRO A 260 13.65 5.21 26.17
N TRP A 261 13.15 4.10 25.61
CA TRP A 261 11.83 4.01 24.96
C TRP A 261 10.75 3.42 25.87
N ASN A 262 11.05 3.19 27.15
CA ASN A 262 10.13 2.65 28.14
C ASN A 262 9.78 3.72 29.18
N ALA A 263 8.55 4.24 29.10
CA ALA A 263 8.08 5.30 30.00
C ALA A 263 8.17 4.94 31.49
N LYS A 264 7.96 3.67 31.86
CA LYS A 264 8.08 3.22 33.25
C LYS A 264 9.53 3.25 33.75
N SER A 265 10.47 2.86 32.89
CA SER A 265 11.89 2.92 33.17
C SER A 265 12.35 4.36 33.41
N LEU A 266 11.90 5.28 32.53
CA LEU A 266 12.18 6.71 32.69
C LEU A 266 11.57 7.29 33.99
N ALA A 267 10.29 7.02 34.25
CA ALA A 267 9.64 7.48 35.47
C ALA A 267 10.39 7.02 36.74
N HIS A 268 10.84 5.76 36.79
CA HIS A 268 11.61 5.23 37.90
C HIS A 268 12.97 5.95 38.08
N ALA A 269 13.64 6.30 36.99
CA ALA A 269 14.87 7.07 37.04
C ALA A 269 14.62 8.51 37.55
N PHE A 270 13.56 9.17 37.08
CA PHE A 270 13.17 10.50 37.57
C PHE A 270 12.82 10.51 39.06
N ASP A 271 12.09 9.50 39.54
CA ASP A 271 11.78 9.35 40.98
C ASP A 271 13.05 9.23 41.83
N LYS A 272 14.16 8.73 41.30
CA LYS A 272 15.44 8.63 42.00
C LYS A 272 16.23 9.92 42.00
N LEU A 273 16.03 10.77 40.98
CA LEU A 273 16.67 12.07 40.87
C LEU A 273 15.98 13.18 41.66
N GLY A 274 14.73 12.96 42.10
CA GLY A 274 13.91 13.90 42.91
C GLY A 274 12.97 14.70 42.02
#